data_091c4ca9ba29e0ab4a1007375d12d63d
#
_entry.id   091c4ca9ba29e0ab4a1007375d12d63d
#
_cell.length_a   1.000
_cell.length_b   1.000
_cell.length_c   1.000
_cell.angle_alpha   90.00
_cell.angle_beta   90.00
_cell.angle_gamma   90.00
#
_symmetry.space_group_name_H-M   'P 1'
#
loop_
_entity.id
_entity.type
_entity.pdbx_description
1 polymer ?
#
loop_
_entity_poly.entity_id
_entity_poly.type
_entity_poly.pdbx_seq_one_letter_code
_entity_poly.pdbx_strand_id
1 'polypeptide(L)'
;MKRATVMSISLYDATVTNYLQVLKSTSAVLDKGKSFCEENCSDLSTIVETRLVEDMNPFQFQVISVVHHSIGALKGLDAGEFAPPAGYGDLDYAHLQDLVSQAISQVGSFDAETVNGWAGKTLTFKLGSNEIPFTAENYVMSFSLPNFYFHATTTYDVLRMKGVPLGKRDYMGAMRMGV
;
A
#
# COMPACT_ATOMS: atom_id res chain seq x y z
N MET A 1 -15.34 16.58 37.57
CA MET A 1 -15.55 16.70 36.12
C MET A 1 -14.84 15.54 35.46
N LYS A 2 -15.57 14.57 34.84
CA LYS A 2 -14.97 13.53 34.01
C LYS A 2 -14.43 14.22 32.75
N ARG A 3 -13.11 14.18 32.51
CA ARG A 3 -12.53 14.57 31.24
C ARG A 3 -13.18 13.69 30.15
N ALA A 4 -13.85 14.32 29.20
CA ALA A 4 -14.27 13.60 27.98
C ALA A 4 -13.04 12.98 27.39
N THR A 5 -13.04 11.66 27.22
CA THR A 5 -12.00 10.95 26.48
C THR A 5 -12.12 11.40 25.03
N VAL A 6 -11.24 12.28 24.59
CA VAL A 6 -11.15 12.63 23.17
C VAL A 6 -10.66 11.39 22.46
N MET A 7 -11.53 10.74 21.70
CA MET A 7 -11.11 9.66 20.79
C MET A 7 -10.26 10.30 19.70
N SER A 8 -8.97 10.07 19.75
CA SER A 8 -8.03 10.46 18.70
C SER A 8 -7.54 9.20 17.98
N ILE A 9 -7.54 9.22 16.66
CA ILE A 9 -6.86 8.19 15.86
C ILE A 9 -5.37 8.47 16.00
N SER A 10 -4.60 7.47 16.45
CA SER A 10 -3.15 7.59 16.57
C SER A 10 -2.48 7.52 15.18
N LEU A 11 -1.24 7.99 15.06
CA LEU A 11 -0.46 7.85 13.84
C LEU A 11 -0.25 6.36 13.50
N TYR A 12 -0.08 5.51 14.51
CA TYR A 12 -0.02 4.06 14.36
C TYR A 12 -1.32 3.49 13.75
N ASP A 13 -2.48 3.90 14.26
CA ASP A 13 -3.77 3.45 13.73
C ASP A 13 -3.99 3.93 12.28
N ALA A 14 -3.61 5.19 12.00
CA ALA A 14 -3.73 5.75 10.66
C ALA A 14 -2.78 5.10 9.65
N THR A 15 -1.64 4.53 10.08
CA THR A 15 -0.62 3.94 9.22
C THR A 15 -0.57 2.43 9.32
N VAL A 16 0.15 1.88 10.30
CA VAL A 16 0.44 0.44 10.42
C VAL A 16 -0.83 -0.39 10.35
N THR A 17 -1.86 -0.01 11.10
CA THR A 17 -3.11 -0.76 11.17
C THR A 17 -3.87 -0.75 9.83
N ASN A 18 -3.90 0.39 9.12
CA ASN A 18 -4.53 0.51 7.81
C ASN A 18 -3.70 -0.17 6.72
N TYR A 19 -2.37 0.02 6.72
CA TYR A 19 -1.51 -0.62 5.75
C TYR A 19 -1.60 -2.13 5.83
N LEU A 20 -1.55 -2.72 7.03
CA LEU A 20 -1.67 -4.17 7.22
C LEU A 20 -3.00 -4.72 6.71
N GLN A 21 -4.11 -4.02 6.92
CA GLN A 21 -5.42 -4.47 6.42
C GLN A 21 -5.39 -4.58 4.90
N VAL A 22 -4.98 -3.52 4.20
CA VAL A 22 -5.02 -3.47 2.73
C VAL A 22 -3.88 -4.28 2.10
N LEU A 23 -2.68 -4.33 2.69
CA LEU A 23 -1.61 -5.22 2.22
C LEU A 23 -2.03 -6.69 2.26
N LYS A 24 -2.66 -7.14 3.35
CA LYS A 24 -3.17 -8.52 3.46
C LYS A 24 -4.27 -8.79 2.43
N SER A 25 -5.16 -7.84 2.18
CA SER A 25 -6.17 -8.00 1.14
C SER A 25 -5.55 -7.99 -0.26
N THR A 26 -4.55 -7.15 -0.51
CA THR A 26 -3.79 -7.14 -1.78
C THR A 26 -3.10 -8.48 -2.00
N SER A 27 -2.44 -9.06 -0.98
CA SER A 27 -1.85 -10.40 -1.07
C SER A 27 -2.90 -11.45 -1.47
N ALA A 28 -4.05 -11.48 -0.79
CA ALA A 28 -5.13 -12.42 -1.12
C ALA A 28 -5.71 -12.20 -2.53
N VAL A 29 -5.78 -10.96 -2.98
CA VAL A 29 -6.21 -10.60 -4.34
C VAL A 29 -5.20 -11.10 -5.39
N LEU A 30 -3.90 -10.96 -5.12
CA LEU A 30 -2.83 -11.51 -5.97
C LEU A 30 -2.90 -13.05 -6.02
N ASP A 31 -3.13 -13.73 -4.89
CA ASP A 31 -3.26 -15.19 -4.86
C ASP A 31 -4.45 -15.67 -5.69
N LYS A 32 -5.59 -14.99 -5.62
CA LYS A 32 -6.75 -15.28 -6.46
C LYS A 32 -6.46 -15.02 -7.95
N GLY A 33 -5.72 -13.97 -8.27
CA GLY A 33 -5.28 -13.69 -9.63
C GLY A 33 -4.42 -14.82 -10.20
N LYS A 34 -3.46 -15.30 -9.41
CA LYS A 34 -2.60 -16.45 -9.77
C LYS A 34 -3.43 -17.70 -10.01
N SER A 35 -4.26 -18.11 -9.04
CA SER A 35 -5.10 -19.30 -9.15
C SER A 35 -6.02 -19.26 -10.38
N PHE A 36 -6.64 -18.10 -10.63
CA PHE A 36 -7.47 -17.90 -11.82
C PHE A 36 -6.69 -18.12 -13.13
N CYS A 37 -5.47 -17.59 -13.23
CA CYS A 37 -4.65 -17.79 -14.41
C CYS A 37 -4.23 -19.26 -14.61
N GLU A 38 -3.86 -19.94 -13.53
CA GLU A 38 -3.52 -21.36 -13.54
C GLU A 38 -4.71 -22.23 -14.02
N GLU A 39 -5.92 -21.96 -13.48
CA GLU A 39 -7.15 -22.66 -13.86
C GLU A 39 -7.58 -22.42 -15.31
N ASN A 40 -7.30 -21.24 -15.87
CA ASN A 40 -7.70 -20.84 -17.22
C ASN A 40 -6.56 -20.91 -18.25
N CYS A 41 -5.43 -21.53 -17.91
CA CYS A 41 -4.24 -21.63 -18.76
C CYS A 41 -3.79 -20.27 -19.34
N SER A 42 -3.92 -19.20 -18.55
CA SER A 42 -3.53 -17.85 -18.91
C SER A 42 -2.14 -17.51 -18.39
N ASP A 43 -1.37 -16.76 -19.19
CA ASP A 43 -0.02 -16.37 -18.81
C ASP A 43 -0.03 -15.16 -17.85
N LEU A 44 0.53 -15.35 -16.64
CA LEU A 44 0.69 -14.32 -15.62
C LEU A 44 1.54 -13.13 -16.11
N SER A 45 2.47 -13.34 -17.04
CA SER A 45 3.29 -12.28 -17.62
C SER A 45 2.43 -11.20 -18.31
N THR A 46 1.32 -11.61 -18.92
CA THR A 46 0.39 -10.67 -19.57
C THR A 46 -0.33 -9.77 -18.58
N ILE A 47 -0.54 -10.26 -17.34
CA ILE A 47 -1.14 -9.44 -16.27
C ILE A 47 -0.15 -8.38 -15.80
N VAL A 48 1.11 -8.77 -15.60
CA VAL A 48 2.18 -7.89 -15.10
C VAL A 48 2.29 -6.61 -15.94
N GLU A 49 2.18 -6.74 -17.26
CA GLU A 49 2.28 -5.62 -18.21
C GLU A 49 0.92 -4.93 -18.50
N THR A 50 -0.17 -5.45 -17.94
CA THR A 50 -1.50 -4.89 -18.21
C THR A 50 -1.64 -3.49 -17.62
N ARG A 51 -2.19 -2.60 -18.42
CA ARG A 51 -2.58 -1.23 -18.03
C ARG A 51 -4.10 -1.11 -18.00
N LEU A 52 -4.65 -0.34 -17.06
CA LEU A 52 -6.09 -0.06 -17.03
C LEU A 52 -6.50 0.79 -18.24
N VAL A 53 -5.70 1.81 -18.56
CA VAL A 53 -5.75 2.63 -19.78
C VAL A 53 -4.32 2.83 -20.28
N GLU A 54 -4.16 3.13 -21.57
CA GLU A 54 -2.88 3.17 -22.26
C GLU A 54 -1.84 4.10 -21.61
N ASP A 55 -2.26 5.25 -21.10
CA ASP A 55 -1.42 6.26 -20.47
C ASP A 55 -1.16 6.02 -18.96
N MET A 56 -1.76 4.99 -18.37
CA MET A 56 -1.47 4.58 -16.99
C MET A 56 -0.28 3.63 -16.92
N ASN A 57 0.42 3.63 -15.78
CA ASN A 57 1.47 2.66 -15.50
C ASN A 57 0.91 1.23 -15.38
N PRO A 58 1.69 0.19 -15.73
CA PRO A 58 1.25 -1.20 -15.74
C PRO A 58 0.97 -1.76 -14.34
N PHE A 59 0.37 -2.94 -14.30
CA PHE A 59 0.02 -3.66 -13.07
C PHE A 59 1.18 -3.80 -12.08
N GLN A 60 2.38 -4.17 -12.57
CA GLN A 60 3.56 -4.27 -11.71
C GLN A 60 3.83 -2.96 -10.96
N PHE A 61 3.72 -1.81 -11.63
CA PHE A 61 3.90 -0.51 -10.99
C PHE A 61 2.86 -0.25 -9.90
N GLN A 62 1.61 -0.70 -10.10
CA GLN A 62 0.56 -0.51 -9.10
C GLN A 62 0.90 -1.29 -7.81
N VAL A 63 1.29 -2.57 -7.94
CA VAL A 63 1.67 -3.40 -6.78
C VAL A 63 2.92 -2.84 -6.07
N ILE A 64 3.93 -2.44 -6.82
CA ILE A 64 5.15 -1.80 -6.30
C ILE A 64 4.80 -0.53 -5.51
N SER A 65 3.90 0.29 -6.05
CA SER A 65 3.46 1.53 -5.40
C SER A 65 2.67 1.27 -4.12
N VAL A 66 1.88 0.20 -4.05
CA VAL A 66 1.24 -0.24 -2.78
C VAL A 66 2.29 -0.50 -1.71
N VAL A 67 3.36 -1.22 -2.05
CA VAL A 67 4.48 -1.50 -1.13
C VAL A 67 5.21 -0.20 -0.76
N HIS A 68 5.50 0.65 -1.75
CA HIS A 68 6.23 1.90 -1.54
C HIS A 68 5.46 2.88 -0.64
N HIS A 69 4.15 3.03 -0.84
CA HIS A 69 3.31 3.92 -0.04
C HIS A 69 2.84 3.31 1.30
N SER A 70 3.29 2.11 1.64
CA SER A 70 3.10 1.50 2.96
C SER A 70 4.42 1.42 3.73
N ILE A 71 5.23 0.40 3.52
CA ILE A 71 6.52 0.24 4.24
C ILE A 71 7.51 1.36 3.90
N GLY A 72 7.55 1.82 2.65
CA GLY A 72 8.38 2.96 2.26
C GLY A 72 7.97 4.24 2.98
N ALA A 73 6.67 4.47 3.16
CA ALA A 73 6.16 5.62 3.92
C ALA A 73 6.57 5.58 5.39
N LEU A 74 6.51 4.40 6.06
CA LEU A 74 6.96 4.26 7.45
C LEU A 74 8.47 4.50 7.58
N LYS A 75 9.28 3.96 6.67
CA LYS A 75 10.72 4.20 6.62
C LYS A 75 11.03 5.68 6.36
N GLY A 76 10.24 6.33 5.51
CA GLY A 76 10.36 7.76 5.25
C GLY A 76 10.04 8.62 6.47
N LEU A 77 9.00 8.27 7.24
CA LEU A 77 8.65 8.94 8.49
C LEU A 77 9.76 8.80 9.54
N ASP A 78 10.39 7.62 9.63
CA ASP A 78 11.50 7.37 10.54
C ASP A 78 12.75 8.17 10.12
N ALA A 79 13.07 8.19 8.84
CA ALA A 79 14.23 8.89 8.29
C ALA A 79 14.04 10.42 8.20
N GLY A 80 12.79 10.92 8.23
CA GLY A 80 12.47 12.33 8.00
C GLY A 80 12.51 12.73 6.52
N GLU A 81 12.63 11.78 5.59
CA GLU A 81 12.64 12.03 4.15
C GLU A 81 11.96 10.91 3.36
N PHE A 82 11.31 11.25 2.25
CA PHE A 82 10.69 10.32 1.34
C PHE A 82 10.94 10.76 -0.10
N ALA A 83 11.13 9.79 -1.00
CA ALA A 83 11.32 10.04 -2.43
C ALA A 83 10.59 8.96 -3.24
N PRO A 84 10.28 9.22 -4.53
CA PRO A 84 9.82 8.18 -5.43
C PRO A 84 10.80 7.00 -5.47
N PRO A 85 10.32 5.77 -5.75
CA PRO A 85 11.19 4.62 -5.84
C PRO A 85 12.19 4.78 -6.99
N ALA A 86 13.41 4.28 -6.80
CA ALA A 86 14.48 4.35 -7.79
C ALA A 86 14.24 3.47 -9.05
N GLY A 87 13.13 2.75 -9.09
CA GLY A 87 12.80 1.72 -10.08
C GLY A 87 13.02 0.32 -9.52
N TYR A 88 12.30 -0.65 -10.07
CA TYR A 88 12.32 -2.03 -9.57
C TYR A 88 12.75 -3.05 -10.64
N GLY A 89 13.07 -2.58 -11.84
CA GLY A 89 13.33 -3.47 -12.98
C GLY A 89 12.08 -4.24 -13.44
N ASP A 90 12.31 -5.27 -14.25
CA ASP A 90 11.24 -6.15 -14.72
C ASP A 90 10.98 -7.23 -13.66
N LEU A 91 9.86 -7.15 -12.98
CA LEU A 91 9.43 -8.11 -11.98
C LEU A 91 8.34 -9.02 -12.54
N ASP A 92 8.46 -10.31 -12.32
CA ASP A 92 7.38 -11.25 -12.61
C ASP A 92 6.31 -11.23 -11.49
N TYR A 93 5.23 -11.96 -11.73
CA TYR A 93 4.10 -11.99 -10.79
C TYR A 93 4.48 -12.56 -9.41
N ALA A 94 5.36 -13.55 -9.37
CA ALA A 94 5.81 -14.16 -8.12
C ALA A 94 6.64 -13.18 -7.28
N HIS A 95 7.53 -12.42 -7.91
CA HIS A 95 8.26 -11.35 -7.24
C HIS A 95 7.33 -10.26 -6.66
N LEU A 96 6.22 -9.93 -7.35
CA LEU A 96 5.23 -8.99 -6.84
C LEU A 96 4.51 -9.53 -5.59
N GLN A 97 4.18 -10.83 -5.56
CA GLN A 97 3.62 -11.49 -4.36
C GLN A 97 4.62 -11.44 -3.19
N ASP A 98 5.88 -11.74 -3.46
CA ASP A 98 6.95 -11.69 -2.45
C ASP A 98 7.15 -10.28 -1.89
N LEU A 99 7.13 -9.24 -2.73
CA LEU A 99 7.22 -7.85 -2.27
C LEU A 99 6.10 -7.50 -1.29
N VAL A 100 4.86 -7.87 -1.60
CA VAL A 100 3.71 -7.62 -0.71
C VAL A 100 3.85 -8.41 0.59
N SER A 101 4.27 -9.68 0.53
CA SER A 101 4.50 -10.52 1.71
C SER A 101 5.57 -9.95 2.63
N GLN A 102 6.69 -9.50 2.07
CA GLN A 102 7.77 -8.84 2.81
C GLN A 102 7.29 -7.52 3.44
N ALA A 103 6.48 -6.72 2.69
CA ALA A 103 5.91 -5.49 3.22
C ALA A 103 5.00 -5.75 4.42
N ILE A 104 4.15 -6.79 4.37
CA ILE A 104 3.30 -7.19 5.51
C ILE A 104 4.17 -7.48 6.75
N SER A 105 5.23 -8.26 6.59
CA SER A 105 6.14 -8.60 7.69
C SER A 105 6.82 -7.37 8.26
N GLN A 106 7.38 -6.51 7.38
CA GLN A 106 8.10 -5.31 7.80
C GLN A 106 7.18 -4.26 8.43
N VAL A 107 5.98 -4.01 7.87
CA VAL A 107 4.99 -3.10 8.46
C VAL A 107 4.55 -3.62 9.83
N GLY A 108 4.34 -4.94 9.96
CA GLY A 108 3.96 -5.57 11.22
C GLY A 108 5.03 -5.54 12.32
N SER A 109 6.29 -5.23 11.99
CA SER A 109 7.36 -5.11 12.98
C SER A 109 7.43 -3.76 13.68
N PHE A 110 6.73 -2.73 13.18
CA PHE A 110 6.68 -1.42 13.84
C PHE A 110 5.73 -1.45 15.04
N ASP A 111 6.20 -1.00 16.20
CA ASP A 111 5.40 -0.85 17.39
C ASP A 111 4.72 0.53 17.49
N ALA A 112 3.68 0.61 18.32
CA ALA A 112 2.88 1.82 18.44
C ALA A 112 3.64 2.98 19.12
N GLU A 113 4.58 2.70 20.02
CA GLU A 113 5.36 3.73 20.71
C GLU A 113 6.26 4.44 19.71
N THR A 114 7.02 3.68 18.89
CA THR A 114 7.89 4.19 17.84
C THR A 114 7.12 5.05 16.85
N VAL A 115 6.02 4.52 16.28
CA VAL A 115 5.26 5.23 15.22
C VAL A 115 4.57 6.47 15.77
N ASN A 116 3.97 6.40 16.95
CA ASN A 116 3.33 7.57 17.57
C ASN A 116 4.36 8.63 18.01
N GLY A 117 5.61 8.22 18.26
CA GLY A 117 6.72 9.13 18.52
C GLY A 117 7.13 10.00 17.33
N TRP A 118 6.64 9.71 16.12
CA TRP A 118 6.85 10.57 14.94
C TRP A 118 5.81 11.69 14.81
N ALA A 119 4.73 11.65 15.58
CA ALA A 119 3.70 12.69 15.53
C ALA A 119 4.28 14.09 15.69
N GLY A 120 3.87 15.01 14.82
CA GLY A 120 4.37 16.39 14.76
C GLY A 120 5.77 16.56 14.17
N LYS A 121 6.51 15.50 13.86
CA LYS A 121 7.81 15.61 13.19
C LYS A 121 7.65 16.05 11.73
N THR A 122 8.70 16.65 11.19
CA THR A 122 8.76 17.05 9.78
C THR A 122 9.34 15.92 8.95
N LEU A 123 8.76 15.71 7.77
CA LEU A 123 9.29 14.87 6.69
C LEU A 123 9.41 15.71 5.43
N THR A 124 10.51 15.55 4.68
CA THR A 124 10.71 16.19 3.39
C THR A 124 10.47 15.20 2.26
N PHE A 125 9.50 15.49 1.39
CA PHE A 125 9.31 14.75 0.14
C PHE A 125 10.21 15.33 -0.94
N LYS A 126 11.12 14.49 -1.46
CA LYS A 126 12.09 14.87 -2.51
C LYS A 126 11.60 14.38 -3.86
N LEU A 127 11.32 15.32 -4.78
CA LEU A 127 10.89 15.02 -6.15
C LEU A 127 11.81 15.74 -7.15
N GLY A 128 12.80 15.06 -7.66
CA GLY A 128 13.86 15.67 -8.46
C GLY A 128 14.63 16.72 -7.64
N SER A 129 14.62 17.97 -8.09
CA SER A 129 15.21 19.10 -7.36
C SER A 129 14.26 19.77 -6.36
N ASN A 130 13.00 19.32 -6.29
CA ASN A 130 12.01 19.92 -5.41
C ASN A 130 12.01 19.23 -4.05
N GLU A 131 11.97 20.02 -2.99
CA GLU A 131 11.84 19.59 -1.60
C GLU A 131 10.53 20.14 -1.03
N ILE A 132 9.61 19.25 -0.68
CA ILE A 132 8.28 19.60 -0.19
C ILE A 132 8.16 19.16 1.27
N PRO A 133 8.13 20.09 2.23
CA PRO A 133 8.02 19.75 3.65
C PRO A 133 6.58 19.39 4.02
N PHE A 134 6.43 18.34 4.86
CA PHE A 134 5.19 17.93 5.48
C PHE A 134 5.39 17.76 6.98
N THR A 135 4.32 17.90 7.78
CA THR A 135 4.25 17.20 9.05
C THR A 135 3.94 15.72 8.81
N ALA A 136 4.31 14.84 9.74
CA ALA A 136 4.05 13.41 9.63
C ALA A 136 2.57 13.11 9.32
N GLU A 137 1.65 13.78 10.02
CA GLU A 137 0.21 13.61 9.83
C GLU A 137 -0.24 14.07 8.45
N ASN A 138 0.21 15.23 7.98
CA ASN A 138 -0.17 15.74 6.66
C ASN A 138 0.40 14.88 5.54
N TYR A 139 1.63 14.39 5.68
CA TYR A 139 2.19 13.43 4.75
C TYR A 139 1.35 12.16 4.65
N VAL A 140 1.00 11.57 5.80
CA VAL A 140 0.18 10.35 5.84
C VAL A 140 -1.19 10.59 5.22
N MET A 141 -1.90 11.63 5.68
CA MET A 141 -3.32 11.83 5.33
C MET A 141 -3.53 12.40 3.93
N SER A 142 -2.63 13.28 3.44
CA SER A 142 -2.81 13.94 2.15
C SER A 142 -1.97 13.35 1.01
N PHE A 143 -0.99 12.51 1.32
CA PHE A 143 -0.12 11.94 0.30
C PHE A 143 -0.04 10.40 0.38
N SER A 144 0.47 9.82 1.47
CA SER A 144 0.72 8.38 1.53
C SER A 144 -0.56 7.54 1.43
N LEU A 145 -1.56 7.78 2.27
CA LEU A 145 -2.82 7.02 2.25
C LEU A 145 -3.59 7.18 0.94
N PRO A 146 -3.77 8.39 0.37
CA PRO A 146 -4.42 8.53 -0.94
C PRO A 146 -3.72 7.75 -2.06
N ASN A 147 -2.38 7.80 -2.13
CA ASN A 147 -1.61 7.02 -3.10
C ASN A 147 -1.74 5.51 -2.85
N PHE A 148 -1.59 5.09 -1.60
CA PHE A 148 -1.71 3.70 -1.20
C PHE A 148 -3.05 3.07 -1.62
N TYR A 149 -4.17 3.76 -1.31
CA TYR A 149 -5.49 3.28 -1.69
C TYR A 149 -5.73 3.33 -3.20
N PHE A 150 -5.24 4.38 -3.88
CA PHE A 150 -5.32 4.48 -5.33
C PHE A 150 -4.65 3.27 -6.00
N HIS A 151 -3.41 2.97 -5.65
CA HIS A 151 -2.68 1.87 -6.25
C HIS A 151 -3.24 0.48 -5.87
N ALA A 152 -3.71 0.29 -4.63
CA ALA A 152 -4.36 -0.94 -4.21
C ALA A 152 -5.69 -1.16 -4.96
N THR A 153 -6.48 -0.11 -5.17
CA THR A 153 -7.72 -0.18 -5.95
C THR A 153 -7.42 -0.47 -7.42
N THR A 154 -6.44 0.20 -8.01
CA THR A 154 -6.04 -0.04 -9.41
C THR A 154 -5.51 -1.47 -9.61
N THR A 155 -4.76 -2.01 -8.64
CA THR A 155 -4.34 -3.43 -8.64
C THR A 155 -5.56 -4.35 -8.70
N TYR A 156 -6.56 -4.13 -7.86
CA TYR A 156 -7.82 -4.86 -7.88
C TYR A 156 -8.56 -4.70 -9.22
N ASP A 157 -8.66 -3.48 -9.74
CA ASP A 157 -9.40 -3.17 -10.97
C ASP A 157 -8.79 -3.85 -12.20
N VAL A 158 -7.45 -3.88 -12.31
CA VAL A 158 -6.77 -4.58 -13.41
C VAL A 158 -7.09 -6.08 -13.38
N LEU A 159 -7.05 -6.72 -12.22
CA LEU A 159 -7.41 -8.13 -12.08
C LEU A 159 -8.89 -8.38 -12.39
N ARG A 160 -9.77 -7.48 -11.97
CA ARG A 160 -11.21 -7.54 -12.33
C ARG A 160 -11.41 -7.43 -13.83
N MET A 161 -10.74 -6.50 -14.50
CA MET A 161 -10.77 -6.32 -15.95
C MET A 161 -10.27 -7.58 -16.69
N LYS A 162 -9.33 -8.32 -16.11
CA LYS A 162 -8.84 -9.61 -16.64
C LYS A 162 -9.76 -10.80 -16.35
N GLY A 163 -10.90 -10.58 -15.69
CA GLY A 163 -11.90 -11.61 -15.43
C GLY A 163 -11.74 -12.35 -14.10
N VAL A 164 -10.74 -11.99 -13.28
CA VAL A 164 -10.57 -12.62 -11.95
C VAL A 164 -11.84 -12.40 -11.10
N PRO A 165 -12.44 -13.45 -10.52
CA PRO A 165 -13.70 -13.37 -9.78
C PRO A 165 -13.50 -12.73 -8.39
N LEU A 166 -13.25 -11.43 -8.36
CA LEU A 166 -13.07 -10.62 -7.17
C LEU A 166 -14.33 -9.79 -6.87
N GLY A 167 -14.58 -9.53 -5.61
CA GLY A 167 -15.61 -8.61 -5.16
C GLY A 167 -15.06 -7.58 -4.17
N LYS A 168 -15.85 -6.58 -3.83
CA LYS A 168 -15.45 -5.52 -2.87
C LYS A 168 -14.93 -6.09 -1.54
N ARG A 169 -15.45 -7.25 -1.10
CA ARG A 169 -14.98 -7.90 0.14
C ARG A 169 -13.54 -8.35 0.05
N ASP A 170 -13.07 -8.78 -1.11
CA ASP A 170 -11.68 -9.17 -1.33
C ASP A 170 -10.75 -7.97 -1.17
N TYR A 171 -11.15 -6.80 -1.71
CA TYR A 171 -10.41 -5.56 -1.53
C TYR A 171 -10.40 -5.06 -0.08
N MET A 172 -11.53 -5.13 0.62
CA MET A 172 -11.62 -4.66 2.00
C MET A 172 -10.88 -5.58 2.99
N GLY A 173 -10.77 -6.86 2.68
CA GLY A 173 -10.15 -7.85 3.55
C GLY A 173 -10.88 -8.01 4.88
N ALA A 174 -10.13 -8.37 5.92
CA ALA A 174 -10.66 -8.52 7.27
C ALA A 174 -10.93 -7.14 7.89
N MET A 175 -12.20 -6.81 8.05
CA MET A 175 -12.61 -5.58 8.73
C MET A 175 -12.36 -5.69 10.25
N ARG A 176 -11.89 -4.60 10.82
CA ARG A 176 -11.74 -4.45 12.28
C ARG A 176 -13.10 -4.06 12.87
N MET A 177 -13.87 -5.07 13.28
CA MET A 177 -15.16 -4.84 13.91
C MET A 177 -14.95 -4.61 15.41
N GLY A 178 -15.41 -3.45 15.90
CA GLY A 178 -15.45 -3.14 17.33
C GLY A 178 -16.52 -3.96 18.04
N VAL A 179 -16.30 -4.22 19.31
CA VAL A 179 -17.26 -4.80 20.26
C VAL A 179 -17.53 -3.80 21.37
#